data_99ed8031026fc53f7fb8e581d0182be2
#
_entry.id   99ed8031026fc53f7fb8e581d0182be2
#
_cell.length_a   1.000
_cell.length_b   1.000
_cell.length_c   1.000
_cell.angle_alpha   90.00
_cell.angle_beta   90.00
_cell.angle_gamma   90.00
#
_symmetry.space_group_name_H-M   'P 1'
#
loop_
_entity.id
_entity.type
_entity.pdbx_description
1 polymer ?
#
loop_
_entity_poly.entity_id
_entity_poly.type
_entity_poly.pdbx_seq_one_letter_code
_entity_poly.pdbx_strand_id
1 'polypeptide(L)'
;MKIRICLYVSLMSQVLFACNNNKPDFDASGTFEVDEVVVSSEVSGQIEALTIREGSVLAKDSIVGYIDSVPLELQKAHAEATLNALEEKTVNVVPQIKLLNDQISVLKVQLNDAIHEKERTERLIKADAATQKQLDDINTQIAVYQKQIAVNQQQIKVQESSTGTQNSTILSEYKPLKKSVAQIEDQLKRTKIKNPISGTVLTKYAMAGEYTTPGKALYSIGNLSMITLRVYVTGTQFAHIKLNQAVKVFVDSTADTYKEYPGVITWISDKAEFTPKTIQTKDERANLVYAVKVHVKNDGLLKIGMYGEVKFN
;
A
#
# COMPACT_ATOMS: atom_id res chain seq x y z
N MET A 1 -4.48 94.76 9.12
CA MET A 1 -5.16 93.71 8.36
C MET A 1 -4.21 92.73 7.63
N LYS A 2 -3.04 93.12 7.18
CA LYS A 2 -2.07 92.28 6.43
C LYS A 2 -1.36 91.23 7.30
N ILE A 3 -1.11 91.49 8.59
CA ILE A 3 -0.44 90.55 9.51
C ILE A 3 -1.29 89.39 9.92
N ARG A 4 -2.59 89.55 10.05
CA ARG A 4 -3.54 88.47 10.37
C ARG A 4 -3.73 87.45 9.22
N ILE A 5 -3.60 87.91 7.98
CA ILE A 5 -3.68 87.05 6.80
C ILE A 5 -2.45 86.17 6.65
N CYS A 6 -1.23 86.67 6.94
CA CYS A 6 0.01 85.86 6.93
C CYS A 6 -0.03 84.73 7.99
N LEU A 7 -0.64 85.00 9.19
CA LEU A 7 -0.73 83.98 10.24
C LEU A 7 -1.67 82.82 9.88
N TYR A 8 -2.80 83.09 9.18
CA TYR A 8 -3.73 82.06 8.72
C TYR A 8 -3.18 81.26 7.53
N VAL A 9 -2.38 81.88 6.64
CA VAL A 9 -1.74 81.12 5.54
C VAL A 9 -0.61 80.24 6.05
N SER A 10 0.14 80.61 7.09
CA SER A 10 1.16 79.79 7.73
C SER A 10 0.55 78.61 8.52
N LEU A 11 -0.60 78.78 9.17
CA LEU A 11 -1.28 77.72 9.90
C LEU A 11 -1.95 76.71 8.96
N MET A 12 -2.42 77.14 7.78
CA MET A 12 -3.04 76.28 6.77
C MET A 12 -2.00 75.46 5.99
N SER A 13 -0.73 75.89 5.92
CA SER A 13 0.40 75.17 5.29
C SER A 13 0.89 74.00 6.16
N GLN A 14 0.66 73.96 7.46
CA GLN A 14 1.09 72.84 8.34
C GLN A 14 0.15 71.63 8.35
N VAL A 15 -1.08 71.74 7.82
CA VAL A 15 -2.06 70.64 7.78
C VAL A 15 -1.86 69.70 6.57
N LEU A 16 -1.04 70.08 5.58
CA LEU A 16 -0.84 69.29 4.37
C LEU A 16 0.28 68.22 4.45
N PHE A 17 0.95 68.07 5.62
CA PHE A 17 2.04 67.09 5.79
C PHE A 17 1.64 65.83 6.57
N ALA A 18 0.37 65.59 6.89
CA ALA A 18 -0.05 64.51 7.78
C ALA A 18 -0.67 63.30 7.05
N CYS A 19 -0.35 63.04 5.78
CA CYS A 19 -0.66 61.81 5.10
C CYS A 19 0.60 61.10 4.63
N ASN A 20 1.40 60.64 5.60
CA ASN A 20 2.45 59.68 5.29
C ASN A 20 1.83 58.28 5.47
N ASN A 21 1.15 57.82 4.44
CA ASN A 21 0.66 56.44 4.36
C ASN A 21 1.88 55.53 4.07
N ASN A 22 2.68 55.25 5.10
CA ASN A 22 3.73 54.23 5.07
C ASN A 22 3.10 52.83 4.97
N LYS A 23 2.43 52.56 3.85
CA LYS A 23 2.19 51.16 3.50
C LYS A 23 3.52 50.55 3.11
N PRO A 24 3.92 49.44 3.71
CA PRO A 24 5.12 48.75 3.30
C PRO A 24 4.99 48.39 1.80
N ASP A 25 6.07 48.66 1.06
CA ASP A 25 6.16 48.30 -0.35
C ASP A 25 6.40 46.77 -0.43
N PHE A 26 5.46 46.04 -0.94
CA PHE A 26 5.51 44.57 -1.10
C PHE A 26 5.89 44.23 -2.53
N ASP A 27 6.77 43.21 -2.67
CA ASP A 27 7.28 42.78 -3.97
C ASP A 27 6.31 41.83 -4.72
N ALA A 28 5.61 40.97 -3.97
CA ALA A 28 4.69 40.03 -4.52
C ALA A 28 3.56 39.72 -3.54
N SER A 29 2.41 39.28 -4.07
CA SER A 29 1.25 38.88 -3.28
C SER A 29 0.69 37.52 -3.79
N GLY A 30 0.01 36.81 -2.88
CA GLY A 30 -0.58 35.52 -3.22
C GLY A 30 -1.49 34.98 -2.14
N THR A 31 -1.74 33.70 -2.18
CA THR A 31 -2.62 33.00 -1.24
C THR A 31 -1.91 31.81 -0.61
N PHE A 32 -2.27 31.53 0.63
CA PHE A 32 -1.79 30.34 1.34
C PHE A 32 -2.49 29.09 0.84
N GLU A 33 -1.71 28.09 0.54
CA GLU A 33 -2.15 26.73 0.14
C GLU A 33 -1.44 25.67 1.00
N VAL A 34 -1.97 24.45 0.99
CA VAL A 34 -1.32 23.30 1.61
C VAL A 34 -1.36 22.12 0.63
N ASP A 35 -0.33 21.30 0.65
CA ASP A 35 -0.37 20.04 -0.07
C ASP A 35 -1.29 19.08 0.68
N GLU A 36 -2.38 18.69 0.03
CA GLU A 36 -3.37 17.79 0.60
C GLU A 36 -3.31 16.40 0.00
N VAL A 37 -3.54 15.40 0.85
CA VAL A 37 -3.71 14.01 0.45
C VAL A 37 -5.17 13.64 0.57
N VAL A 38 -5.77 13.22 -0.54
CA VAL A 38 -7.14 12.68 -0.55
C VAL A 38 -7.06 11.20 -0.21
N VAL A 39 -7.61 10.84 0.95
CA VAL A 39 -7.72 9.45 1.39
C VAL A 39 -9.00 8.86 0.83
N SER A 40 -8.83 7.80 0.03
CA SER A 40 -9.93 7.11 -0.65
C SER A 40 -10.11 5.69 -0.12
N SER A 41 -11.29 5.13 -0.31
CA SER A 41 -11.56 3.73 0.00
C SER A 41 -10.75 2.80 -0.90
N GLU A 42 -10.23 1.72 -0.33
CA GLU A 42 -9.52 0.67 -1.06
C GLU A 42 -10.39 -0.56 -1.34
N VAL A 43 -11.54 -0.68 -0.66
CA VAL A 43 -12.48 -1.80 -0.80
C VAL A 43 -13.91 -1.31 -0.92
N SER A 44 -14.80 -2.17 -1.43
CA SER A 44 -16.24 -1.90 -1.47
C SER A 44 -16.91 -2.38 -0.19
N GLY A 45 -17.88 -1.62 0.31
CA GLY A 45 -18.68 -1.98 1.47
C GLY A 45 -19.37 -0.79 2.11
N GLN A 46 -20.18 -1.02 3.11
CA GLN A 46 -20.77 0.04 3.92
C GLN A 46 -19.73 0.56 4.92
N ILE A 47 -19.63 1.87 5.08
CA ILE A 47 -18.78 2.49 6.10
C ILE A 47 -19.47 2.30 7.45
N GLU A 48 -18.97 1.40 8.28
CA GLU A 48 -19.53 1.16 9.63
C GLU A 48 -19.22 2.33 10.57
N ALA A 49 -17.98 2.82 10.51
CA ALA A 49 -17.53 3.94 11.32
C ALA A 49 -16.52 4.79 10.56
N LEU A 50 -16.63 6.12 10.72
CA LEU A 50 -15.66 7.10 10.28
C LEU A 50 -15.59 8.21 11.32
N THR A 51 -14.67 8.06 12.28
CA THR A 51 -14.63 8.84 13.54
C THR A 51 -14.02 10.22 13.41
N ILE A 52 -13.52 10.57 12.23
CA ILE A 52 -12.87 11.86 11.95
C ILE A 52 -13.87 13.02 11.89
N ARG A 53 -13.38 14.20 12.26
CA ARG A 53 -14.06 15.49 12.08
C ARG A 53 -13.13 16.46 11.38
N GLU A 54 -13.66 17.37 10.59
CA GLU A 54 -12.90 18.47 10.02
C GLU A 54 -12.20 19.28 11.12
N GLY A 55 -10.94 19.64 10.91
CA GLY A 55 -10.09 20.28 11.90
C GLY A 55 -9.43 19.35 12.91
N SER A 56 -9.76 18.05 12.97
CA SER A 56 -9.09 17.11 13.87
C SER A 56 -7.68 16.79 13.38
N VAL A 57 -6.74 16.69 14.33
CA VAL A 57 -5.34 16.31 14.04
C VAL A 57 -5.21 14.81 14.17
N LEU A 58 -4.67 14.18 13.14
CA LEU A 58 -4.47 12.73 13.06
C LEU A 58 -2.98 12.39 12.96
N ALA A 59 -2.59 11.31 13.62
CA ALA A 59 -1.27 10.73 13.47
C ALA A 59 -1.23 9.81 12.23
N LYS A 60 -0.05 9.67 11.63
CA LYS A 60 0.18 8.67 10.57
C LYS A 60 -0.13 7.27 11.10
N ASP A 61 -0.66 6.40 10.23
CA ASP A 61 -1.02 5.00 10.49
C ASP A 61 -2.14 4.79 11.53
N SER A 62 -2.75 5.87 12.04
CA SER A 62 -3.93 5.76 12.92
C SER A 62 -5.13 5.20 12.14
N ILE A 63 -5.90 4.32 12.79
CA ILE A 63 -7.16 3.81 12.23
C ILE A 63 -8.24 4.84 12.51
N VAL A 64 -8.90 5.31 11.46
CA VAL A 64 -9.90 6.39 11.51
C VAL A 64 -11.31 5.92 11.20
N GLY A 65 -11.46 4.67 10.75
CA GLY A 65 -12.76 4.10 10.42
C GLY A 65 -12.67 2.65 10.00
N TYR A 66 -13.84 2.06 9.76
CA TYR A 66 -14.01 0.67 9.35
C TYR A 66 -15.06 0.59 8.26
N ILE A 67 -14.81 -0.29 7.29
CA ILE A 67 -15.75 -0.69 6.25
C ILE A 67 -16.23 -2.10 6.61
N ASP A 68 -17.48 -2.44 6.37
CA ASP A 68 -18.07 -3.75 6.63
C ASP A 68 -17.19 -4.87 6.07
N SER A 69 -16.67 -5.70 6.98
CA SER A 69 -15.76 -6.81 6.68
C SER A 69 -16.49 -8.16 6.55
N VAL A 70 -17.74 -8.25 6.99
CA VAL A 70 -18.49 -9.52 7.07
C VAL A 70 -18.54 -10.29 5.74
N PRO A 71 -18.82 -9.65 4.59
CA PRO A 71 -18.84 -10.37 3.31
C PRO A 71 -17.47 -10.98 2.96
N LEU A 72 -16.38 -10.26 3.24
CA LEU A 72 -15.02 -10.74 3.00
C LEU A 72 -14.60 -11.85 3.98
N GLU A 73 -15.02 -11.77 5.23
CA GLU A 73 -14.80 -12.82 6.24
C GLU A 73 -15.49 -14.13 5.85
N LEU A 74 -16.76 -14.07 5.39
CA LEU A 74 -17.49 -15.21 4.89
C LEU A 74 -16.84 -15.80 3.62
N GLN A 75 -16.37 -14.95 2.72
CA GLN A 75 -15.67 -15.40 1.52
C GLN A 75 -14.34 -16.08 1.87
N LYS A 76 -13.59 -15.55 2.85
CA LYS A 76 -12.37 -16.18 3.37
C LYS A 76 -12.68 -17.54 3.98
N ALA A 77 -13.67 -17.62 4.87
CA ALA A 77 -14.07 -18.87 5.52
C ALA A 77 -14.48 -19.94 4.52
N HIS A 78 -15.22 -19.57 3.45
CA HIS A 78 -15.56 -20.48 2.36
C HIS A 78 -14.32 -20.99 1.62
N ALA A 79 -13.38 -20.12 1.28
CA ALA A 79 -12.14 -20.50 0.60
C ALA A 79 -11.27 -21.40 1.48
N GLU A 80 -11.16 -21.12 2.78
CA GLU A 80 -10.44 -21.95 3.76
C GLU A 80 -11.08 -23.34 3.92
N ALA A 81 -12.43 -23.42 4.00
CA ALA A 81 -13.14 -24.69 4.05
C ALA A 81 -12.89 -25.54 2.79
N THR A 82 -12.82 -24.88 1.62
CA THR A 82 -12.47 -25.56 0.36
C THR A 82 -11.03 -26.07 0.37
N LEU A 83 -10.07 -25.30 0.90
CA LEU A 83 -8.68 -25.72 1.08
C LEU A 83 -8.58 -26.97 1.96
N ASN A 84 -9.25 -26.98 3.11
CA ASN A 84 -9.26 -28.11 4.04
C ASN A 84 -9.85 -29.36 3.37
N ALA A 85 -10.96 -29.22 2.63
CA ALA A 85 -11.55 -30.30 1.88
C ALA A 85 -10.63 -30.88 0.80
N LEU A 86 -9.76 -30.06 0.18
CA LEU A 86 -8.74 -30.53 -0.77
C LEU A 86 -7.61 -31.29 -0.06
N GLU A 87 -7.19 -30.86 1.12
CA GLU A 87 -6.17 -31.57 1.92
C GLU A 87 -6.68 -32.95 2.33
N GLU A 88 -7.94 -33.07 2.77
CA GLU A 88 -8.57 -34.33 3.13
C GLU A 88 -8.70 -35.31 1.96
N LYS A 89 -8.74 -34.81 0.72
CA LYS A 89 -8.78 -35.66 -0.49
C LYS A 89 -7.44 -36.31 -0.84
N THR A 90 -6.32 -35.89 -0.21
CA THR A 90 -5.04 -36.50 -0.49
C THR A 90 -4.98 -37.92 -0.03
N VAL A 91 -4.50 -38.80 -0.91
CA VAL A 91 -4.46 -40.26 -0.64
C VAL A 91 -3.14 -40.60 0.09
N ASN A 92 -3.27 -41.33 1.19
CA ASN A 92 -2.08 -41.87 1.90
C ASN A 92 -1.80 -43.30 1.39
N VAL A 93 -0.70 -43.46 0.67
CA VAL A 93 -0.26 -44.75 0.09
C VAL A 93 0.47 -45.66 1.08
N VAL A 94 0.88 -45.15 2.24
CA VAL A 94 1.70 -45.90 3.20
C VAL A 94 1.11 -47.25 3.63
N PRO A 95 -0.17 -47.37 3.94
CA PRO A 95 -0.76 -48.69 4.34
C PRO A 95 -0.68 -49.74 3.25
N GLN A 96 -0.93 -49.35 1.98
CA GLN A 96 -0.88 -50.27 0.84
C GLN A 96 0.55 -50.75 0.57
N ILE A 97 1.52 -49.84 0.61
CA ILE A 97 2.95 -50.17 0.45
C ILE A 97 3.41 -51.09 1.58
N LYS A 98 2.97 -50.86 2.81
CA LYS A 98 3.34 -51.70 3.95
C LYS A 98 2.82 -53.14 3.73
N LEU A 99 1.57 -53.31 3.32
CA LEU A 99 1.00 -54.64 3.01
C LEU A 99 1.84 -55.38 1.96
N LEU A 100 2.20 -54.71 0.86
CA LEU A 100 3.04 -55.30 -0.20
C LEU A 100 4.45 -55.67 0.32
N ASN A 101 5.06 -54.84 1.15
CA ASN A 101 6.34 -55.11 1.76
C ASN A 101 6.28 -56.35 2.73
N ASP A 102 5.20 -56.46 3.48
CA ASP A 102 4.99 -57.62 4.36
C ASP A 102 4.82 -58.92 3.53
N GLN A 103 4.13 -58.87 2.40
CA GLN A 103 4.05 -59.97 1.44
C GLN A 103 5.41 -60.32 0.85
N ILE A 104 6.21 -59.32 0.44
CA ILE A 104 7.60 -59.54 -0.03
C ILE A 104 8.44 -60.19 1.04
N SER A 105 8.27 -59.85 2.31
CA SER A 105 8.99 -60.41 3.42
C SER A 105 8.70 -61.89 3.57
N VAL A 106 7.44 -62.31 3.50
CA VAL A 106 7.05 -63.71 3.51
C VAL A 106 7.66 -64.48 2.33
N LEU A 107 7.57 -63.92 1.09
CA LEU A 107 8.17 -64.56 -0.07
C LEU A 107 9.70 -64.67 0.00
N LYS A 108 10.38 -63.73 0.65
CA LYS A 108 11.84 -63.79 0.88
C LYS A 108 12.22 -64.95 1.84
N VAL A 109 11.39 -65.21 2.89
CA VAL A 109 11.60 -66.36 3.78
C VAL A 109 11.43 -67.67 2.99
N GLN A 110 10.37 -67.78 2.19
CA GLN A 110 10.12 -68.98 1.35
C GLN A 110 11.23 -69.19 0.30
N LEU A 111 11.73 -68.09 -0.29
CA LEU A 111 12.87 -68.13 -1.23
C LEU A 111 14.12 -68.65 -0.57
N ASN A 112 14.42 -68.14 0.64
CA ASN A 112 15.61 -68.53 1.40
C ASN A 112 15.52 -70.05 1.78
N ASP A 113 14.38 -70.51 2.24
CA ASP A 113 14.16 -71.92 2.53
C ASP A 113 14.35 -72.83 1.28
N ALA A 114 13.83 -72.41 0.11
CA ALA A 114 14.01 -73.10 -1.18
C ALA A 114 15.48 -73.11 -1.61
N ILE A 115 16.26 -72.06 -1.33
CA ILE A 115 17.69 -72.00 -1.63
C ILE A 115 18.44 -72.98 -0.72
N HIS A 116 18.14 -73.04 0.55
CA HIS A 116 18.75 -74.02 1.47
C HIS A 116 18.43 -75.48 1.07
N GLU A 117 17.16 -75.77 0.64
CA GLU A 117 16.79 -77.07 0.17
C GLU A 117 17.47 -77.43 -1.14
N LYS A 118 17.69 -76.47 -2.05
CA LYS A 118 18.47 -76.64 -3.26
C LYS A 118 19.91 -77.10 -2.90
N GLU A 119 20.57 -76.39 -2.00
CA GLU A 119 21.97 -76.74 -1.57
C GLU A 119 22.03 -78.09 -0.93
N ARG A 120 21.02 -78.50 -0.16
CA ARG A 120 20.91 -79.83 0.43
C ARG A 120 20.74 -80.90 -0.63
N THR A 121 19.81 -80.69 -1.58
CA THR A 121 19.55 -81.61 -2.69
C THR A 121 20.76 -81.78 -3.58
N GLU A 122 21.50 -80.73 -3.91
CA GLU A 122 22.77 -80.79 -4.68
C GLU A 122 23.82 -81.67 -3.99
N ARG A 123 23.92 -81.59 -2.64
CA ARG A 123 24.81 -82.51 -1.87
C ARG A 123 24.36 -83.96 -1.93
N LEU A 124 23.05 -84.21 -1.87
CA LEU A 124 22.48 -85.56 -1.94
C LEU A 124 22.61 -86.19 -3.32
N ILE A 125 22.50 -85.41 -4.40
CA ILE A 125 22.78 -85.87 -5.77
C ILE A 125 24.20 -86.31 -5.92
N LYS A 126 25.16 -85.58 -5.35
CA LYS A 126 26.60 -85.96 -5.34
C LYS A 126 26.86 -87.27 -4.60
N ALA A 127 25.96 -87.67 -3.69
CA ALA A 127 26.02 -88.91 -2.92
C ALA A 127 25.06 -90.02 -3.51
N ASP A 128 24.55 -89.83 -4.70
CA ASP A 128 23.55 -90.70 -5.38
C ASP A 128 22.25 -90.92 -4.57
N ALA A 129 21.89 -89.98 -3.68
CA ALA A 129 20.75 -90.09 -2.77
C ALA A 129 19.56 -89.15 -3.12
N ALA A 130 19.62 -88.46 -4.27
CA ALA A 130 18.51 -87.62 -4.79
C ALA A 130 18.55 -87.63 -6.32
N THR A 131 17.39 -87.18 -6.93
CA THR A 131 17.21 -87.20 -8.40
C THR A 131 17.36 -85.80 -8.99
N GLN A 132 17.82 -85.70 -10.27
CA GLN A 132 17.89 -84.43 -11.01
C GLN A 132 16.54 -83.73 -11.09
N LYS A 133 15.47 -84.50 -11.25
CA LYS A 133 14.10 -83.98 -11.26
C LYS A 133 13.76 -83.21 -9.99
N GLN A 134 14.15 -83.65 -8.81
CA GLN A 134 13.95 -82.94 -7.55
C GLN A 134 14.68 -81.58 -7.54
N LEU A 135 15.88 -81.52 -8.06
CA LEU A 135 16.64 -80.29 -8.17
C LEU A 135 15.99 -79.31 -9.19
N ASP A 136 15.45 -79.80 -10.31
CA ASP A 136 14.77 -79.00 -11.33
C ASP A 136 13.44 -78.43 -10.77
N ASP A 137 12.69 -79.21 -9.99
CA ASP A 137 11.48 -78.77 -9.30
C ASP A 137 11.80 -77.61 -8.27
N ILE A 138 12.87 -77.74 -7.51
CA ILE A 138 13.30 -76.71 -6.53
C ILE A 138 13.77 -75.47 -7.29
N ASN A 139 14.52 -75.58 -8.39
CA ASN A 139 14.95 -74.45 -9.19
C ASN A 139 13.71 -73.71 -9.75
N THR A 140 12.71 -74.41 -10.20
CA THR A 140 11.44 -73.84 -10.70
C THR A 140 10.74 -73.04 -9.56
N GLN A 141 10.70 -73.63 -8.35
CA GLN A 141 10.09 -72.94 -7.18
C GLN A 141 10.84 -71.67 -6.81
N ILE A 142 12.18 -71.67 -6.81
CA ILE A 142 13.01 -70.46 -6.62
C ILE A 142 12.68 -69.41 -7.65
N ALA A 143 12.60 -69.76 -8.94
CA ALA A 143 12.26 -68.86 -10.03
C ALA A 143 10.85 -68.23 -9.84
N VAL A 144 9.89 -69.04 -9.37
CA VAL A 144 8.50 -68.56 -9.07
C VAL A 144 8.56 -67.52 -7.91
N TYR A 145 9.23 -67.77 -6.79
CA TYR A 145 9.33 -66.82 -5.68
C TYR A 145 10.02 -65.54 -6.10
N GLN A 146 11.10 -65.62 -6.84
CA GLN A 146 11.79 -64.43 -7.38
C GLN A 146 10.89 -63.58 -8.25
N LYS A 147 10.09 -64.23 -9.15
CA LYS A 147 9.13 -63.50 -10.00
C LYS A 147 7.99 -62.88 -9.20
N GLN A 148 7.47 -63.55 -8.19
CA GLN A 148 6.46 -62.98 -7.30
C GLN A 148 6.96 -61.76 -6.51
N ILE A 149 8.18 -61.81 -6.00
CA ILE A 149 8.84 -60.66 -5.35
C ILE A 149 8.93 -59.49 -6.34
N ALA A 150 9.41 -59.75 -7.59
CA ALA A 150 9.53 -58.71 -8.59
C ALA A 150 8.16 -58.08 -8.98
N VAL A 151 7.11 -58.90 -9.06
CA VAL A 151 5.73 -58.40 -9.30
C VAL A 151 5.26 -57.49 -8.19
N ASN A 152 5.41 -57.92 -6.92
CA ASN A 152 5.02 -57.08 -5.78
C ASN A 152 5.86 -55.75 -5.71
N GLN A 153 7.15 -55.82 -6.01
CA GLN A 153 7.97 -54.61 -6.11
C GLN A 153 7.48 -53.68 -7.22
N GLN A 154 7.11 -54.21 -8.38
CA GLN A 154 6.54 -53.40 -9.47
C GLN A 154 5.19 -52.82 -9.08
N GLN A 155 4.38 -53.56 -8.33
CA GLN A 155 3.09 -53.09 -7.83
C GLN A 155 3.21 -51.92 -6.85
N ILE A 156 4.27 -51.91 -6.00
CA ILE A 156 4.61 -50.78 -5.13
C ILE A 156 4.89 -49.55 -6.01
N LYS A 157 5.73 -49.65 -7.02
CA LYS A 157 6.07 -48.54 -7.92
C LYS A 157 4.87 -47.98 -8.64
N VAL A 158 3.97 -48.83 -9.13
CA VAL A 158 2.72 -48.39 -9.77
C VAL A 158 1.84 -47.65 -8.79
N GLN A 159 1.69 -48.16 -7.55
CA GLN A 159 0.88 -47.52 -6.53
C GLN A 159 1.44 -46.19 -6.09
N GLU A 160 2.76 -46.06 -5.90
CA GLU A 160 3.45 -44.78 -5.62
C GLU A 160 3.24 -43.78 -6.75
N SER A 161 3.47 -44.17 -7.98
CA SER A 161 3.29 -43.31 -9.15
C SER A 161 1.84 -42.84 -9.32
N SER A 162 0.86 -43.75 -9.20
CA SER A 162 -0.56 -43.42 -9.31
C SER A 162 -1.00 -42.42 -8.23
N THR A 163 -0.64 -42.69 -6.96
CA THR A 163 -0.96 -41.82 -5.84
C THR A 163 -0.22 -40.47 -5.96
N GLY A 164 1.03 -40.51 -6.38
CA GLY A 164 1.81 -39.29 -6.61
C GLY A 164 1.17 -38.38 -7.66
N THR A 165 0.69 -38.95 -8.78
CA THR A 165 -0.03 -38.22 -9.83
C THR A 165 -1.35 -37.64 -9.30
N GLN A 166 -2.15 -38.45 -8.59
CA GLN A 166 -3.41 -38.00 -7.99
C GLN A 166 -3.20 -36.85 -7.00
N ASN A 167 -2.27 -36.98 -6.07
CA ASN A 167 -1.95 -35.95 -5.10
C ASN A 167 -1.36 -34.70 -5.78
N SER A 168 -0.57 -34.85 -6.83
CA SER A 168 -0.05 -33.73 -7.62
C SER A 168 -1.19 -32.92 -8.26
N THR A 169 -2.21 -33.59 -8.78
CA THR A 169 -3.42 -32.92 -9.33
C THR A 169 -4.13 -32.11 -8.25
N ILE A 170 -4.39 -32.71 -7.09
CA ILE A 170 -5.02 -32.02 -5.94
C ILE A 170 -4.18 -30.82 -5.49
N LEU A 171 -2.86 -30.98 -5.37
CA LEU A 171 -1.95 -29.90 -4.97
C LEU A 171 -1.84 -28.77 -6.03
N SER A 172 -2.10 -29.08 -7.30
CA SER A 172 -2.15 -28.05 -8.34
C SER A 172 -3.34 -27.10 -8.18
N GLU A 173 -4.47 -27.59 -7.66
CA GLU A 173 -5.64 -26.79 -7.31
C GLU A 173 -5.48 -26.05 -5.96
N TYR A 174 -4.80 -26.66 -5.02
CA TYR A 174 -4.56 -26.11 -3.68
C TYR A 174 -3.76 -24.80 -3.70
N LYS A 175 -2.69 -24.73 -4.51
CA LYS A 175 -1.79 -23.56 -4.55
C LYS A 175 -2.49 -22.27 -5.00
N PRO A 176 -3.28 -22.23 -6.09
CA PRO A 176 -4.05 -21.05 -6.50
C PRO A 176 -5.07 -20.63 -5.44
N LEU A 177 -5.77 -21.59 -4.84
CA LEU A 177 -6.79 -21.31 -3.82
C LEU A 177 -6.16 -20.71 -2.55
N LYS A 178 -4.99 -21.20 -2.12
CA LYS A 178 -4.21 -20.58 -1.03
C LYS A 178 -3.82 -19.13 -1.32
N LYS A 179 -3.50 -18.81 -2.58
CA LYS A 179 -3.25 -17.43 -3.00
C LYS A 179 -4.52 -16.58 -2.99
N SER A 180 -5.66 -17.16 -3.33
CA SER A 180 -6.96 -16.48 -3.21
C SER A 180 -7.30 -16.13 -1.76
N VAL A 181 -7.05 -17.03 -0.81
CA VAL A 181 -7.21 -16.73 0.63
C VAL A 181 -6.33 -15.55 1.03
N ALA A 182 -5.04 -15.55 0.63
CA ALA A 182 -4.14 -14.45 0.94
C ALA A 182 -4.58 -13.11 0.34
N GLN A 183 -5.20 -13.12 -0.85
CA GLN A 183 -5.78 -11.93 -1.47
C GLN A 183 -6.96 -11.39 -0.66
N ILE A 184 -7.87 -12.29 -0.20
CA ILE A 184 -9.00 -11.87 0.64
C ILE A 184 -8.51 -11.32 1.98
N GLU A 185 -7.46 -11.91 2.56
CA GLU A 185 -6.83 -11.38 3.78
C GLU A 185 -6.24 -9.97 3.60
N ASP A 186 -5.65 -9.69 2.44
CA ASP A 186 -5.20 -8.33 2.12
C ASP A 186 -6.37 -7.36 2.01
N GLN A 187 -7.46 -7.75 1.35
CA GLN A 187 -8.69 -6.95 1.29
C GLN A 187 -9.29 -6.72 2.68
N LEU A 188 -9.29 -7.72 3.57
CA LEU A 188 -9.73 -7.56 4.96
C LEU A 188 -8.87 -6.56 5.75
N LYS A 189 -7.56 -6.51 5.51
CA LYS A 189 -6.72 -5.47 6.12
C LYS A 189 -7.09 -4.07 5.65
N ARG A 190 -7.53 -3.94 4.39
CA ARG A 190 -7.92 -2.67 3.77
C ARG A 190 -9.33 -2.19 4.16
N THR A 191 -10.14 -3.02 4.83
CA THR A 191 -11.40 -2.55 5.44
C THR A 191 -11.16 -1.58 6.60
N LYS A 192 -9.97 -1.62 7.21
CA LYS A 192 -9.54 -0.64 8.23
C LYS A 192 -8.99 0.59 7.52
N ILE A 193 -9.70 1.71 7.61
CA ILE A 193 -9.28 2.96 7.00
C ILE A 193 -8.12 3.53 7.82
N LYS A 194 -6.92 3.54 7.23
CA LYS A 194 -5.70 4.07 7.87
C LYS A 194 -5.36 5.43 7.32
N ASN A 195 -4.94 6.31 8.22
CA ASN A 195 -4.46 7.63 7.86
C ASN A 195 -3.02 7.58 7.32
N PRO A 196 -2.73 8.07 6.09
CA PRO A 196 -1.42 7.89 5.45
C PRO A 196 -0.34 8.85 5.95
N ILE A 197 -0.73 10.03 6.47
CA ILE A 197 0.21 11.08 6.91
C ILE A 197 -0.25 11.69 8.23
N SER A 198 0.67 12.25 9.00
CA SER A 198 0.30 13.11 10.13
C SER A 198 -0.15 14.47 9.61
N GLY A 199 -1.30 14.97 10.10
CA GLY A 199 -1.85 16.26 9.64
C GLY A 199 -3.22 16.55 10.24
N THR A 200 -3.86 17.57 9.68
CA THR A 200 -5.21 18.00 10.05
C THR A 200 -6.18 17.61 8.94
N VAL A 201 -7.32 17.06 9.30
CA VAL A 201 -8.43 16.77 8.37
C VAL A 201 -8.98 18.09 7.83
N LEU A 202 -8.94 18.27 6.53
CA LEU A 202 -9.39 19.48 5.86
C LEU A 202 -10.87 19.38 5.49
N THR A 203 -11.23 18.30 4.78
CA THR A 203 -12.61 18.06 4.32
C THR A 203 -12.98 16.60 4.51
N LYS A 204 -14.20 16.36 4.97
CA LYS A 204 -14.80 15.04 5.09
C LYS A 204 -15.83 14.83 3.98
N TYR A 205 -15.58 13.86 3.07
CA TYR A 205 -16.42 13.59 1.90
C TYR A 205 -17.44 12.46 2.12
N ALA A 206 -17.26 11.62 3.13
CA ALA A 206 -18.11 10.46 3.38
C ALA A 206 -18.51 10.35 4.85
N MET A 207 -19.65 9.70 5.11
CA MET A 207 -20.19 9.49 6.45
C MET A 207 -20.37 8.01 6.74
N ALA A 208 -20.42 7.66 8.04
CA ALA A 208 -20.83 6.33 8.47
C ALA A 208 -22.24 6.02 7.98
N GLY A 209 -22.49 4.79 7.55
CA GLY A 209 -23.73 4.36 6.91
C GLY A 209 -23.74 4.46 5.39
N GLU A 210 -22.85 5.25 4.77
CA GLU A 210 -22.75 5.32 3.31
C GLU A 210 -22.06 4.08 2.74
N TYR A 211 -22.42 3.73 1.50
CA TYR A 211 -21.72 2.71 0.73
C TYR A 211 -20.54 3.34 -0.02
N THR A 212 -19.38 2.69 0.05
CA THR A 212 -18.15 3.11 -0.63
C THR A 212 -17.67 2.06 -1.62
N THR A 213 -16.84 2.52 -2.57
CA THR A 213 -16.17 1.70 -3.59
C THR A 213 -14.71 2.12 -3.70
N PRO A 214 -13.81 1.26 -4.22
CA PRO A 214 -12.42 1.62 -4.42
C PRO A 214 -12.27 2.92 -5.22
N GLY A 215 -11.45 3.85 -4.70
CA GLY A 215 -11.23 5.16 -5.30
C GLY A 215 -12.20 6.26 -4.84
N LYS A 216 -13.33 5.95 -4.17
CA LYS A 216 -14.22 6.98 -3.61
C LYS A 216 -13.51 7.71 -2.47
N ALA A 217 -13.40 9.04 -2.58
CA ALA A 217 -12.81 9.88 -1.56
C ALA A 217 -13.58 9.80 -0.25
N LEU A 218 -12.87 9.64 0.85
CA LEU A 218 -13.43 9.60 2.21
C LEU A 218 -13.17 10.92 2.94
N TYR A 219 -11.97 11.44 2.86
CA TYR A 219 -11.57 12.74 3.43
C TYR A 219 -10.27 13.24 2.81
N SER A 220 -9.98 14.54 2.98
CA SER A 220 -8.65 15.10 2.69
C SER A 220 -7.93 15.52 3.98
N ILE A 221 -6.61 15.38 3.96
CA ILE A 221 -5.73 15.69 5.09
C ILE A 221 -4.50 16.45 4.60
N GLY A 222 -4.06 17.46 5.35
CA GLY A 222 -2.87 18.24 5.04
C GLY A 222 -2.08 18.61 6.29
N ASN A 223 -0.80 18.88 6.13
CA ASN A 223 0.06 19.33 7.22
C ASN A 223 -0.03 20.85 7.37
N LEU A 224 -0.85 21.31 8.30
CA LEU A 224 -1.01 22.75 8.58
C LEU A 224 0.12 23.38 9.41
N SER A 225 1.09 22.63 9.93
CA SER A 225 2.21 23.18 10.70
C SER A 225 3.22 23.92 9.81
N MET A 226 3.30 23.52 8.53
CA MET A 226 4.00 24.20 7.46
C MET A 226 3.00 24.51 6.37
N ILE A 227 2.83 25.78 6.06
CA ILE A 227 1.90 26.23 5.02
C ILE A 227 2.68 26.90 3.90
N THR A 228 2.19 26.81 2.70
CA THR A 228 2.85 27.34 1.51
C THR A 228 2.13 28.59 1.05
N LEU A 229 2.83 29.72 0.97
CA LEU A 229 2.32 30.91 0.31
C LEU A 229 2.74 30.83 -1.17
N ARG A 230 1.76 30.76 -2.07
CA ARG A 230 1.96 30.85 -3.51
C ARG A 230 1.79 32.28 -3.96
N VAL A 231 2.90 32.90 -4.32
CA VAL A 231 2.96 34.29 -4.82
C VAL A 231 3.31 34.34 -6.30
N TYR A 232 3.01 35.46 -6.92
CA TYR A 232 3.29 35.68 -8.33
C TYR A 232 4.23 36.86 -8.50
N VAL A 233 5.33 36.65 -9.20
CA VAL A 233 6.36 37.63 -9.47
C VAL A 233 6.45 37.96 -10.96
N THR A 234 6.81 39.17 -11.28
CA THR A 234 7.06 39.61 -12.66
C THR A 234 8.42 39.11 -13.17
N GLY A 235 8.63 39.12 -14.49
CA GLY A 235 9.89 38.72 -15.10
C GLY A 235 11.11 39.56 -14.62
N THR A 236 10.90 40.83 -14.27
CA THR A 236 11.97 41.72 -13.73
C THR A 236 12.34 41.32 -12.31
N GLN A 237 11.39 40.93 -11.46
CA GLN A 237 11.63 40.47 -10.09
C GLN A 237 12.27 39.09 -10.07
N PHE A 238 11.89 38.21 -11.03
CA PHE A 238 12.40 36.85 -11.15
C PHE A 238 13.94 36.78 -11.21
N ALA A 239 14.60 37.77 -11.85
CA ALA A 239 16.06 37.80 -11.97
C ALA A 239 16.80 37.91 -10.61
N HIS A 240 16.12 38.35 -9.57
CA HIS A 240 16.69 38.58 -8.24
C HIS A 240 16.32 37.54 -7.20
N ILE A 241 15.47 36.54 -7.59
CA ILE A 241 14.95 35.52 -6.69
C ILE A 241 15.74 34.23 -6.87
N LYS A 242 16.08 33.59 -5.73
CA LYS A 242 16.82 32.32 -5.71
C LYS A 242 16.12 31.29 -4.86
N LEU A 243 16.26 30.03 -5.27
CA LEU A 243 15.83 28.91 -4.46
C LEU A 243 16.53 28.90 -3.09
N ASN A 244 15.80 28.54 -2.03
CA ASN A 244 16.25 28.58 -0.64
C ASN A 244 16.57 30.00 -0.07
N GLN A 245 16.17 31.06 -0.79
CA GLN A 245 16.28 32.42 -0.27
C GLN A 245 15.31 32.63 0.89
N ALA A 246 15.79 33.24 1.98
CA ALA A 246 14.96 33.68 3.09
C ALA A 246 14.21 34.95 2.69
N VAL A 247 12.95 35.04 3.00
CA VAL A 247 12.06 36.15 2.67
C VAL A 247 11.18 36.50 3.87
N LYS A 248 10.63 37.70 3.86
CA LYS A 248 9.65 38.14 4.85
C LYS A 248 8.24 38.03 4.27
N VAL A 249 7.38 37.33 4.98
CA VAL A 249 5.97 37.16 4.61
C VAL A 249 5.14 38.02 5.55
N PHE A 250 4.22 38.76 5.00
CA PHE A 250 3.31 39.64 5.72
C PHE A 250 1.88 39.20 5.52
N VAL A 251 1.13 39.24 6.61
CA VAL A 251 -0.30 38.86 6.62
C VAL A 251 -1.05 39.93 7.41
N ASP A 252 -2.21 40.31 6.91
CA ASP A 252 -3.08 41.27 7.60
C ASP A 252 -3.40 40.80 9.03
N SER A 253 -3.04 41.60 10.02
CA SER A 253 -3.39 41.36 11.42
C SER A 253 -4.61 42.17 11.85
N THR A 254 -4.64 43.43 11.42
CA THR A 254 -5.76 44.38 11.57
C THR A 254 -5.87 45.20 10.30
N ALA A 255 -6.84 46.12 10.20
CA ALA A 255 -7.01 46.99 9.04
C ALA A 255 -5.72 47.75 8.66
N ASP A 256 -4.83 48.08 9.61
CA ASP A 256 -3.67 48.89 9.39
C ASP A 256 -2.33 48.28 9.86
N THR A 257 -2.36 46.99 10.31
CA THR A 257 -1.16 46.31 10.83
C THR A 257 -0.92 45.00 10.20
N TYR A 258 0.35 44.70 9.90
CA TYR A 258 0.78 43.39 9.35
C TYR A 258 1.52 42.58 10.41
N LYS A 259 1.32 41.27 10.38
CA LYS A 259 2.15 40.33 11.11
C LYS A 259 3.19 39.73 10.19
N GLU A 260 4.47 39.81 10.59
CA GLU A 260 5.59 39.28 9.83
C GLU A 260 5.86 37.82 10.22
N TYR A 261 6.10 37.00 9.22
CA TYR A 261 6.55 35.60 9.33
C TYR A 261 7.81 35.39 8.51
N PRO A 262 8.78 34.62 9.02
CA PRO A 262 9.91 34.19 8.22
C PRO A 262 9.45 33.14 7.21
N GLY A 263 9.84 33.30 5.95
CA GLY A 263 9.56 32.35 4.88
C GLY A 263 10.84 31.96 4.14
N VAL A 264 10.77 30.81 3.45
CA VAL A 264 11.84 30.32 2.58
C VAL A 264 11.26 29.94 1.23
N ILE A 265 11.88 30.41 0.15
CA ILE A 265 11.50 30.04 -1.21
C ILE A 265 11.87 28.58 -1.46
N THR A 266 10.88 27.73 -1.72
CA THR A 266 11.10 26.30 -1.93
C THR A 266 10.89 25.84 -3.36
N TRP A 267 10.21 26.66 -4.16
CA TRP A 267 9.96 26.35 -5.56
C TRP A 267 9.71 27.61 -6.36
N ILE A 268 10.19 27.61 -7.59
CA ILE A 268 10.01 28.70 -8.57
C ILE A 268 9.56 28.04 -9.87
N SER A 269 8.49 28.54 -10.48
CA SER A 269 7.94 27.98 -11.73
C SER A 269 8.89 28.18 -12.90
N ASP A 270 9.15 27.12 -13.67
CA ASP A 270 9.90 27.19 -14.94
C ASP A 270 9.04 27.73 -16.10
N LYS A 271 7.74 27.88 -15.88
CA LYS A 271 6.78 28.35 -16.88
C LYS A 271 6.09 29.60 -16.39
N ALA A 272 5.96 30.59 -17.29
CA ALA A 272 5.13 31.74 -17.04
C ALA A 272 3.65 31.34 -17.00
N GLU A 273 2.92 31.90 -16.06
CA GLU A 273 1.48 31.74 -15.90
C GLU A 273 0.80 33.09 -16.14
N PHE A 274 -0.48 33.04 -16.49
CA PHE A 274 -1.30 34.28 -16.47
C PHE A 274 -1.77 34.51 -15.04
N THR A 275 -1.82 35.80 -14.63
CA THR A 275 -2.35 36.14 -13.30
C THR A 275 -3.75 35.58 -13.10
N PRO A 276 -4.04 34.96 -11.94
CA PRO A 276 -5.37 34.36 -11.70
C PRO A 276 -6.53 35.36 -11.58
N LYS A 277 -6.27 36.66 -11.73
CA LYS A 277 -7.32 37.70 -11.72
C LYS A 277 -8.11 37.68 -13.03
N THR A 278 -9.41 37.80 -12.92
CA THR A 278 -10.31 38.11 -14.04
C THR A 278 -9.86 39.41 -14.71
N ILE A 279 -9.21 39.28 -15.85
CA ILE A 279 -8.54 40.37 -16.57
C ILE A 279 -9.63 41.28 -17.16
N GLN A 280 -9.62 42.54 -16.74
CA GLN A 280 -10.60 43.53 -17.22
C GLN A 280 -10.02 44.53 -18.22
N THR A 281 -8.69 44.70 -18.28
CA THR A 281 -8.06 45.68 -19.16
C THR A 281 -7.07 45.08 -20.15
N LYS A 282 -6.83 45.77 -21.27
CA LYS A 282 -5.94 45.32 -22.35
C LYS A 282 -4.46 45.30 -21.92
N ASP A 283 -4.09 46.17 -21.00
CA ASP A 283 -2.70 46.33 -20.50
C ASP A 283 -2.35 45.27 -19.47
N GLU A 284 -3.33 44.74 -18.72
CA GLU A 284 -3.12 43.64 -17.74
C GLU A 284 -2.94 42.25 -18.39
N ARG A 285 -3.30 42.10 -19.68
CA ARG A 285 -3.09 40.83 -20.43
C ARG A 285 -1.62 40.60 -20.82
N ALA A 286 -0.77 41.60 -20.75
CA ALA A 286 0.61 41.53 -21.22
C ALA A 286 1.60 41.05 -20.14
N ASN A 287 1.20 40.95 -18.87
CA ASN A 287 2.13 40.65 -17.77
C ASN A 287 2.12 39.16 -17.47
N LEU A 288 3.06 38.45 -18.08
CA LEU A 288 3.43 37.10 -17.68
C LEU A 288 4.05 37.14 -16.29
N VAL A 289 3.59 36.28 -15.41
CA VAL A 289 4.08 36.12 -14.04
C VAL A 289 4.60 34.72 -13.80
N TYR A 290 5.52 34.59 -12.87
CA TYR A 290 6.05 33.30 -12.44
C TYR A 290 5.55 33.02 -11.03
N ALA A 291 5.01 31.80 -10.83
CA ALA A 291 4.60 31.36 -9.51
C ALA A 291 5.82 31.00 -8.67
N VAL A 292 5.83 31.43 -7.42
CA VAL A 292 6.87 31.15 -6.43
C VAL A 292 6.19 30.59 -5.18
N LYS A 293 6.68 29.47 -4.66
CA LYS A 293 6.19 28.88 -3.42
C LYS A 293 7.14 29.21 -2.27
N VAL A 294 6.58 29.78 -1.23
CA VAL A 294 7.27 30.16 0.00
C VAL A 294 6.72 29.33 1.16
N HIS A 295 7.57 28.51 1.77
CA HIS A 295 7.20 27.77 2.97
C HIS A 295 7.26 28.67 4.19
N VAL A 296 6.21 28.66 4.99
CA VAL A 296 6.05 29.46 6.19
C VAL A 296 5.64 28.55 7.33
N LYS A 297 6.30 28.66 8.47
CA LYS A 297 5.91 27.96 9.70
C LYS A 297 4.63 28.60 10.25
N ASN A 298 3.60 27.80 10.41
CA ASN A 298 2.30 28.25 10.90
C ASN A 298 2.25 28.20 12.43
N ASP A 299 1.80 29.28 13.05
CA ASP A 299 1.54 29.39 14.48
C ASP A 299 0.05 29.10 14.84
N GLY A 300 -0.74 28.68 13.84
CA GLY A 300 -2.18 28.40 13.96
C GLY A 300 -3.09 29.52 13.45
N LEU A 301 -2.54 30.70 13.15
CA LEU A 301 -3.29 31.85 12.60
C LEU A 301 -3.43 31.76 11.08
N LEU A 302 -2.42 31.24 10.38
CA LEU A 302 -2.45 31.13 8.94
C LEU A 302 -3.45 30.07 8.50
N LYS A 303 -4.34 30.45 7.56
CA LYS A 303 -5.38 29.58 7.02
C LYS A 303 -5.23 29.44 5.52
N ILE A 304 -5.67 28.31 4.98
CA ILE A 304 -5.74 28.07 3.54
C ILE A 304 -6.66 29.14 2.91
N GLY A 305 -6.21 29.72 1.79
CA GLY A 305 -6.94 30.78 1.08
C GLY A 305 -6.74 32.18 1.65
N MET A 306 -6.04 32.37 2.81
CA MET A 306 -5.66 33.71 3.26
C MET A 306 -4.70 34.36 2.26
N TYR A 307 -4.81 35.68 2.14
CA TYR A 307 -3.85 36.48 1.38
C TYR A 307 -2.58 36.70 2.20
N GLY A 308 -1.48 36.75 1.51
CA GLY A 308 -0.18 37.09 2.06
C GLY A 308 0.67 37.84 1.05
N GLU A 309 1.56 38.66 1.57
CA GLU A 309 2.45 39.48 0.81
C GLU A 309 3.88 39.10 1.14
N VAL A 310 4.79 39.23 0.17
CA VAL A 310 6.20 38.87 0.33
C VAL A 310 7.07 40.06 0.02
N LYS A 311 8.10 40.27 0.84
CA LYS A 311 9.23 41.16 0.56
C LYS A 311 10.48 40.30 0.41
N PHE A 312 11.10 40.40 -0.77
CA PHE A 312 12.39 39.78 -1.05
C PHE A 312 13.51 40.63 -0.42
N ASN A 313 14.43 39.96 0.25
CA ASN A 313 15.59 40.63 0.88
C ASN A 313 16.70 40.88 -0.14
#